data_d29722539a6d12aa8453dfdb0ae138f4
#
_entry.id   d29722539a6d12aa8453dfdb0ae138f4
#
_cell.length_a   1.000
_cell.length_b   1.000
_cell.length_c   1.000
_cell.angle_alpha   90.00
_cell.angle_beta   90.00
_cell.angle_gamma   90.00
#
_symmetry.space_group_name_H-M   'P 1'
#
loop_
_entity.id
_entity.type
_entity.pdbx_description
1 polymer ?
#
loop_
_entity_poly.entity_id
_entity_poly.type
_entity_poly.pdbx_seq_one_letter_code
_entity_poly.pdbx_strand_id
1 'polypeptide(L)'
;MKKKFVGVLFLCCITASVACGAKSQEVKAVGQTTVAAKVKKNTLAASHAAAVTESGAASTPAAGGSAAETSSAANESVAAPASTAEKSEAPTEALDAETYLCFQSNRYTYGEFQRDLSQLQKQAGSALRVDVLGKTVDGNQLYDLRIGNPEAKHHLLVFGGIHAREYITVQLVMRQSVGLLAAQQKNDSFRDALVRDLLADTEIHFIPMANPDGISISQLGMDGIHTEAVRETVRNIAAKDGKQLTTGYLQQWKSNANGVDLNRNFDALWESYNDHLGHASADHYKGTAPECEIESKALADLTRRIQFDATLSYHTQGEVIYWNFGQEGALRDMTLALAKRTAELTGYRPDGNFQALDTAGYKDWAISKMGIPSLTIEAGHGGNPVDPAQMESIWRENKDVVPMTLEMIVKGEVHRINETK
;
A
#
# COMPACT_ATOMS: atom_id res chain seq x y z
N MET A 1 -27.49 65.40 -21.65
CA MET A 1 -28.87 65.21 -22.17
C MET A 1 -29.28 63.82 -21.87
N LYS A 2 -30.14 63.67 -20.93
CA LYS A 2 -31.51 63.10 -20.99
C LYS A 2 -31.53 61.61 -21.36
N LYS A 3 -31.77 60.70 -20.39
CA LYS A 3 -33.09 60.19 -19.93
C LYS A 3 -33.38 58.87 -20.70
N LYS A 4 -33.94 57.81 -20.21
CA LYS A 4 -34.78 57.37 -19.06
C LYS A 4 -34.87 55.84 -19.18
N PHE A 5 -34.86 55.06 -18.12
CA PHE A 5 -35.97 54.50 -17.35
C PHE A 5 -36.94 53.56 -18.10
N VAL A 6 -37.19 52.46 -17.51
CA VAL A 6 -38.43 51.70 -17.14
C VAL A 6 -38.14 50.19 -17.37
N GLY A 7 -38.21 49.25 -16.51
CA GLY A 7 -38.98 49.01 -15.29
C GLY A 7 -40.10 47.99 -15.56
N VAL A 8 -40.38 47.15 -14.57
CA VAL A 8 -41.61 46.34 -14.36
C VAL A 8 -41.46 44.85 -14.75
N LEU A 9 -41.32 43.90 -13.85
CA LEU A 9 -42.17 43.34 -12.79
C LEU A 9 -43.45 42.64 -13.32
N PHE A 10 -43.62 41.36 -13.05
CA PHE A 10 -44.82 40.62 -12.61
C PHE A 10 -44.54 39.10 -12.77
N LEU A 11 -44.39 38.29 -11.78
CA LEU A 11 -45.25 37.68 -10.79
C LEU A 11 -46.52 37.04 -11.40
N CYS A 12 -46.58 35.73 -11.38
CA CYS A 12 -47.81 35.02 -11.03
C CYS A 12 -47.55 33.54 -10.63
N CYS A 13 -47.95 33.27 -9.41
CA CYS A 13 -48.15 31.95 -8.83
C CYS A 13 -49.35 31.28 -9.48
N ILE A 14 -49.29 29.93 -9.67
CA ILE A 14 -50.49 29.12 -9.56
C ILE A 14 -50.11 27.80 -8.84
N THR A 15 -50.72 27.62 -7.71
CA THR A 15 -50.82 26.46 -6.86
C THR A 15 -51.81 25.46 -7.45
N ALA A 16 -51.46 24.17 -7.46
CA ALA A 16 -52.45 23.13 -7.55
C ALA A 16 -52.11 22.04 -6.49
N SER A 17 -52.94 22.08 -5.45
CA SER A 17 -53.02 21.03 -4.41
C SER A 17 -53.81 19.85 -4.93
N VAL A 18 -53.24 18.65 -4.85
CA VAL A 18 -54.03 17.42 -4.85
C VAL A 18 -53.70 16.65 -3.57
N ALA A 19 -54.68 16.64 -2.70
CA ALA A 19 -54.73 15.82 -1.52
C ALA A 19 -55.13 14.38 -1.92
N CYS A 20 -54.36 13.38 -1.47
CA CYS A 20 -54.90 12.04 -1.33
C CYS A 20 -54.33 11.39 -0.07
N GLY A 21 -55.28 10.87 0.73
CA GLY A 21 -55.15 10.52 2.13
C GLY A 21 -54.13 9.42 2.44
N ALA A 22 -53.42 9.65 3.51
CA ALA A 22 -52.59 8.64 4.15
C ALA A 22 -53.31 8.09 5.38
N LYS A 23 -53.49 6.77 5.40
CA LYS A 23 -53.81 6.02 6.63
C LYS A 23 -52.52 5.83 7.41
N SER A 24 -52.52 6.40 8.60
CA SER A 24 -51.52 6.10 9.63
C SER A 24 -51.71 4.67 10.13
N GLN A 25 -50.67 3.84 10.02
CA GLN A 25 -50.49 2.65 10.83
C GLN A 25 -49.46 2.93 11.91
N GLU A 26 -49.93 2.89 13.15
CA GLU A 26 -49.10 2.79 14.35
C GLU A 26 -48.26 1.52 14.30
N VAL A 27 -46.95 1.67 14.32
CA VAL A 27 -46.02 0.57 14.62
C VAL A 27 -45.60 0.72 16.07
N LYS A 28 -46.10 -0.22 16.89
CA LYS A 28 -45.74 -0.37 18.30
C LYS A 28 -44.23 -0.61 18.42
N ALA A 29 -43.61 0.16 19.29
CA ALA A 29 -42.26 -0.08 19.79
C ALA A 29 -42.16 -1.42 20.46
N VAL A 30 -41.34 -2.32 19.95
CA VAL A 30 -40.94 -3.57 20.62
C VAL A 30 -39.56 -3.32 21.23
N GLY A 31 -39.48 -3.66 22.52
CA GLY A 31 -38.43 -3.32 23.45
C GLY A 31 -36.99 -3.70 23.02
N GLN A 32 -36.09 -2.84 23.41
CA GLN A 32 -34.69 -3.12 23.49
C GLN A 32 -34.40 -4.24 24.48
N THR A 33 -33.91 -5.38 23.98
CA THR A 33 -33.32 -6.42 24.83
C THR A 33 -31.81 -6.28 24.66
N THR A 34 -31.19 -5.73 25.67
CA THR A 34 -29.73 -5.74 25.85
C THR A 34 -29.26 -7.16 26.08
N VAL A 35 -28.53 -7.72 25.11
CA VAL A 35 -27.76 -8.95 25.30
C VAL A 35 -26.32 -8.56 25.60
N ALA A 36 -26.01 -8.57 26.89
CA ALA A 36 -24.62 -8.51 27.35
C ALA A 36 -23.95 -9.87 27.10
N ALA A 37 -23.13 -10.00 26.11
CA ALA A 37 -22.30 -11.18 25.90
C ALA A 37 -21.09 -11.12 26.83
N LYS A 38 -21.10 -11.97 27.85
CA LYS A 38 -19.95 -12.29 28.70
C LYS A 38 -18.88 -13.00 27.89
N VAL A 39 -17.76 -12.34 27.65
CA VAL A 39 -16.56 -13.00 27.16
C VAL A 39 -15.94 -13.78 28.32
N LYS A 40 -16.01 -15.10 28.27
CA LYS A 40 -15.25 -15.99 29.16
C LYS A 40 -13.80 -16.02 28.71
N LYS A 41 -12.91 -15.56 29.57
CA LYS A 41 -11.48 -15.87 29.52
C LYS A 41 -11.28 -17.38 29.68
N ASN A 42 -10.80 -18.04 28.64
CA ASN A 42 -10.25 -19.39 28.75
C ASN A 42 -8.73 -19.29 28.80
N THR A 43 -8.21 -19.36 30.00
CA THR A 43 -6.82 -19.73 30.30
C THR A 43 -6.68 -21.23 30.07
N LEU A 44 -5.91 -21.66 29.10
CA LEU A 44 -5.43 -23.04 28.99
C LEU A 44 -4.01 -23.11 29.50
N ALA A 45 -3.90 -23.80 30.62
CA ALA A 45 -2.65 -24.16 31.25
C ALA A 45 -1.91 -25.22 30.43
N ALA A 46 -0.59 -25.05 30.37
CA ALA A 46 0.34 -26.06 29.89
C ALA A 46 0.32 -27.31 30.79
N SER A 47 0.34 -28.48 30.18
CA SER A 47 0.79 -29.70 30.87
C SER A 47 1.81 -30.43 30.03
N HIS A 48 2.95 -30.66 30.68
CA HIS A 48 4.09 -31.50 30.33
C HIS A 48 3.73 -32.99 30.26
N ALA A 49 4.47 -33.74 29.42
CA ALA A 49 5.26 -34.94 29.78
C ALA A 49 5.62 -35.64 28.47
N ALA A 50 6.88 -35.78 28.10
CA ALA A 50 7.89 -36.76 28.51
C ALA A 50 7.48 -38.16 27.99
N ALA A 51 8.25 -38.79 27.20
CA ALA A 51 9.57 -39.31 27.12
C ALA A 51 9.58 -40.70 26.40
N VAL A 52 10.69 -40.98 25.73
CA VAL A 52 11.44 -42.25 25.69
C VAL A 52 10.88 -43.32 24.72
N THR A 53 11.67 -43.94 23.82
CA THR A 53 12.97 -44.57 23.79
C THR A 53 13.33 -44.97 22.36
N GLU A 54 14.58 -44.76 22.00
CA GLU A 54 15.64 -45.68 21.52
C GLU A 54 15.31 -46.98 20.81
N SER A 55 15.97 -47.15 19.67
CA SER A 55 16.88 -48.21 19.24
C SER A 55 17.04 -48.09 17.73
N GLY A 56 18.19 -48.08 17.08
CA GLY A 56 19.43 -48.77 17.32
C GLY A 56 19.93 -49.38 16.00
N ALA A 57 21.22 -49.24 15.76
CA ALA A 57 22.09 -49.99 14.84
C ALA A 57 22.15 -49.51 13.37
N ALA A 58 23.20 -48.85 12.97
CA ALA A 58 24.58 -49.24 12.65
C ALA A 58 24.72 -50.21 11.46
N SER A 59 25.32 -49.65 10.38
CA SER A 59 26.42 -50.39 9.67
C SER A 59 27.01 -49.48 8.56
N THR A 60 28.26 -49.13 8.74
CA THR A 60 29.27 -49.00 7.68
C THR A 60 29.91 -50.35 7.50
N PRO A 61 30.69 -50.68 6.43
CA PRO A 61 31.84 -49.92 5.99
C PRO A 61 32.26 -50.03 4.49
N ALA A 62 33.31 -49.27 4.23
CA ALA A 62 34.54 -49.53 3.41
C ALA A 62 34.42 -49.23 1.90
N ALA A 63 35.21 -48.33 1.38
CA ALA A 63 36.64 -48.15 1.18
C ALA A 63 37.09 -48.54 -0.24
N GLY A 64 37.87 -47.70 -0.84
CA GLY A 64 38.66 -47.84 -2.04
C GLY A 64 38.62 -46.57 -2.89
N GLY A 65 39.59 -45.75 -3.09
CA GLY A 65 41.04 -45.90 -3.08
C GLY A 65 41.58 -45.29 -4.36
N SER A 66 42.52 -44.30 -4.23
CA SER A 66 43.57 -43.93 -5.19
C SER A 66 43.14 -43.18 -6.47
N ALA A 67 43.73 -42.09 -6.97
CA ALA A 67 45.14 -41.68 -6.90
C ALA A 67 45.25 -40.18 -7.24
N ALA A 68 46.31 -39.58 -6.74
CA ALA A 68 46.75 -38.22 -6.99
C ALA A 68 47.36 -38.07 -8.40
N GLU A 69 47.14 -36.94 -9.04
CA GLU A 69 48.14 -36.36 -9.94
C GLU A 69 48.27 -34.86 -9.66
N THR A 70 49.48 -34.50 -9.27
CA THR A 70 50.01 -33.16 -9.12
C THR A 70 50.38 -32.58 -10.47
N SER A 71 49.93 -31.37 -10.79
CA SER A 71 50.70 -30.52 -11.70
C SER A 71 50.66 -29.09 -11.20
N SER A 72 51.87 -28.66 -10.88
CA SER A 72 52.24 -27.26 -10.60
C SER A 72 52.22 -26.43 -11.86
N ALA A 73 51.60 -25.26 -11.84
CA ALA A 73 51.94 -24.18 -12.77
C ALA A 73 51.73 -22.83 -12.12
N ALA A 74 52.82 -22.19 -11.93
CA ALA A 74 53.20 -20.76 -11.98
C ALA A 74 52.11 -19.68 -11.62
N ASN A 75 52.49 -18.98 -10.55
CA ASN A 75 52.02 -17.64 -10.19
C ASN A 75 52.40 -16.62 -11.29
N GLU A 76 51.44 -16.04 -11.97
CA GLU A 76 51.58 -14.74 -12.57
C GLU A 76 50.67 -13.78 -11.86
N SER A 77 51.28 -12.87 -11.12
CA SER A 77 50.62 -11.72 -10.49
C SER A 77 50.23 -10.72 -11.59
N VAL A 78 48.94 -10.67 -11.91
CA VAL A 78 48.36 -9.58 -12.69
C VAL A 78 47.92 -8.51 -11.71
N ALA A 79 48.59 -7.37 -11.74
CA ALA A 79 48.23 -6.16 -11.01
C ALA A 79 46.79 -5.74 -11.39
N ALA A 80 45.94 -5.56 -10.39
CA ALA A 80 44.61 -4.95 -10.55
C ALA A 80 44.75 -3.54 -11.09
N PRO A 81 43.96 -3.13 -12.10
CA PRO A 81 43.94 -1.72 -12.52
C PRO A 81 43.33 -0.88 -11.39
N ALA A 82 44.02 0.23 -11.10
CA ALA A 82 43.58 1.25 -10.18
C ALA A 82 42.14 1.68 -10.54
N SER A 83 41.24 1.55 -9.60
CA SER A 83 39.89 2.13 -9.65
C SER A 83 40.06 3.65 -9.80
N THR A 84 39.86 4.16 -10.99
CA THR A 84 39.55 5.55 -11.21
C THR A 84 38.19 5.80 -10.60
N ALA A 85 38.15 6.51 -9.47
CA ALA A 85 36.94 7.06 -8.91
C ALA A 85 36.29 7.93 -10.00
N GLU A 86 35.22 7.44 -10.62
CA GLU A 86 34.34 8.26 -11.43
C GLU A 86 33.83 9.39 -10.53
N LYS A 87 34.22 10.60 -10.90
CA LYS A 87 33.59 11.81 -10.36
C LYS A 87 32.12 11.70 -10.66
N SER A 88 31.29 11.58 -9.62
CA SER A 88 29.87 11.79 -9.69
C SER A 88 29.62 13.11 -10.41
N GLU A 89 29.16 13.05 -11.65
CA GLU A 89 28.63 14.22 -12.34
C GLU A 89 27.43 14.74 -11.52
N ALA A 90 27.44 16.04 -11.25
CA ALA A 90 26.31 16.71 -10.59
C ALA A 90 25.03 16.49 -11.41
N PRO A 91 23.87 16.35 -10.77
CA PRO A 91 22.59 16.13 -11.46
C PRO A 91 22.36 17.25 -12.48
N THR A 92 22.15 16.86 -13.74
CA THR A 92 22.06 17.78 -14.89
C THR A 92 20.73 18.53 -14.97
N GLU A 93 19.71 18.12 -14.23
CA GLU A 93 18.42 18.81 -14.14
C GLU A 93 17.85 18.67 -12.73
N ALA A 94 17.30 19.77 -12.18
CA ALA A 94 16.63 19.74 -10.89
C ALA A 94 15.34 18.89 -10.98
N LEU A 95 15.14 18.04 -9.99
CA LEU A 95 13.90 17.27 -9.88
C LEU A 95 12.70 18.21 -9.70
N ASP A 96 11.59 17.87 -10.36
CA ASP A 96 10.34 18.59 -10.25
C ASP A 96 9.16 17.60 -10.26
N ALA A 97 8.45 17.52 -9.14
CA ALA A 97 7.31 16.64 -9.00
C ALA A 97 6.15 16.95 -9.94
N GLU A 98 6.08 18.19 -10.46
CA GLU A 98 5.01 18.60 -11.38
C GLU A 98 5.21 18.08 -12.81
N THR A 99 6.48 17.86 -13.21
CA THR A 99 6.82 17.54 -14.60
C THR A 99 7.54 16.18 -14.80
N TYR A 100 7.95 15.56 -13.71
CA TYR A 100 8.89 14.44 -13.75
C TYR A 100 8.34 13.17 -14.38
N LEU A 101 7.10 12.81 -14.12
CA LEU A 101 6.55 11.51 -14.53
C LEU A 101 5.68 11.61 -15.78
N CYS A 102 5.46 10.45 -16.43
CA CYS A 102 4.52 10.29 -17.55
C CYS A 102 3.05 10.50 -17.12
N PHE A 103 2.74 11.61 -16.45
CA PHE A 103 1.38 11.92 -15.98
C PHE A 103 0.37 12.13 -17.10
N GLN A 104 0.84 12.28 -18.32
CA GLN A 104 -0.02 12.48 -19.49
C GLN A 104 -0.56 11.18 -20.06
N SER A 105 -0.13 10.03 -19.54
CA SER A 105 -0.61 8.73 -19.97
C SER A 105 -1.88 8.36 -19.20
N ASN A 106 -2.90 7.87 -19.91
CA ASN A 106 -4.08 7.25 -19.29
C ASN A 106 -3.74 5.95 -18.55
N ARG A 107 -2.48 5.58 -18.54
CA ARG A 107 -1.94 4.37 -17.93
C ARG A 107 -0.59 4.69 -17.32
N TYR A 108 -0.26 3.97 -16.27
CA TYR A 108 1.07 3.95 -15.71
C TYR A 108 1.51 2.50 -15.54
N THR A 109 1.98 1.94 -16.63
CA THR A 109 2.35 0.52 -16.72
C THR A 109 3.60 0.20 -15.92
N TYR A 110 3.82 -1.09 -15.62
CA TYR A 110 5.04 -1.53 -14.96
C TYR A 110 6.31 -1.11 -15.72
N GLY A 111 6.29 -1.19 -17.07
CA GLY A 111 7.42 -0.74 -17.89
C GLY A 111 7.67 0.77 -17.82
N GLU A 112 6.62 1.60 -17.70
CA GLU A 112 6.73 3.05 -17.50
C GLU A 112 7.30 3.35 -16.10
N PHE A 113 6.79 2.69 -15.08
CA PHE A 113 7.31 2.76 -13.72
C PHE A 113 8.80 2.41 -13.64
N GLN A 114 9.24 1.30 -14.27
CA GLN A 114 10.66 0.93 -14.28
C GLN A 114 11.55 1.96 -14.98
N ARG A 115 11.06 2.56 -16.07
CA ARG A 115 11.76 3.61 -16.81
C ARG A 115 11.95 4.86 -15.95
N ASP A 116 10.85 5.31 -15.32
CA ASP A 116 10.85 6.47 -14.43
C ASP A 116 11.74 6.23 -13.21
N LEU A 117 11.65 5.03 -12.61
CA LEU A 117 12.53 4.65 -11.49
C LEU A 117 14.01 4.67 -11.88
N SER A 118 14.36 4.10 -13.05
CA SER A 118 15.74 4.12 -13.53
C SER A 118 16.27 5.53 -13.77
N GLN A 119 15.42 6.42 -14.28
CA GLN A 119 15.76 7.83 -14.46
C GLN A 119 15.91 8.55 -13.11
N LEU A 120 14.99 8.30 -12.18
CA LEU A 120 15.04 8.88 -10.83
C LEU A 120 16.30 8.48 -10.08
N GLN A 121 16.71 7.20 -10.16
CA GLN A 121 17.96 6.75 -9.55
C GLN A 121 19.19 7.51 -10.08
N LYS A 122 19.23 7.76 -11.39
CA LYS A 122 20.34 8.53 -12.02
C LYS A 122 20.34 9.98 -11.56
N GLN A 123 19.17 10.62 -11.44
CA GLN A 123 19.06 12.03 -11.07
C GLN A 123 19.24 12.27 -9.58
N ALA A 124 18.72 11.37 -8.74
CA ALA A 124 18.80 11.50 -7.28
C ALA A 124 20.17 11.02 -6.73
N GLY A 125 20.88 10.16 -7.45
CA GLY A 125 22.16 9.60 -6.99
C GLY A 125 22.02 8.91 -5.64
N SER A 126 22.88 9.23 -4.69
CA SER A 126 22.89 8.64 -3.34
C SER A 126 21.71 9.05 -2.44
N ALA A 127 20.92 10.05 -2.84
CA ALA A 127 19.74 10.47 -2.09
C ALA A 127 18.59 9.45 -2.21
N LEU A 128 18.61 8.58 -3.22
CA LEU A 128 17.65 7.51 -3.43
C LEU A 128 18.35 6.14 -3.41
N ARG A 129 17.96 5.29 -2.49
CA ARG A 129 18.35 3.86 -2.46
C ARG A 129 17.15 3.03 -2.92
N VAL A 130 17.41 1.97 -3.67
CA VAL A 130 16.37 1.10 -4.20
C VAL A 130 16.73 -0.34 -3.92
N ASP A 131 15.87 -1.01 -3.17
CA ASP A 131 15.97 -2.43 -2.85
C ASP A 131 14.88 -3.22 -3.58
N VAL A 132 15.14 -4.50 -3.83
CA VAL A 132 14.16 -5.44 -4.36
C VAL A 132 13.65 -6.30 -3.20
N LEU A 133 12.36 -6.19 -2.89
CA LEU A 133 11.72 -6.95 -1.82
C LEU A 133 11.39 -8.38 -2.21
N GLY A 134 11.18 -8.62 -3.50
CA GLY A 134 10.80 -9.93 -4.02
C GLY A 134 10.52 -9.90 -5.52
N LYS A 135 10.19 -11.08 -6.04
CA LYS A 135 9.82 -11.29 -7.43
C LYS A 135 8.49 -12.02 -7.48
N THR A 136 7.53 -11.45 -8.19
CA THR A 136 6.17 -11.98 -8.32
C THR A 136 6.10 -13.26 -9.16
N VAL A 137 4.93 -13.87 -9.21
CA VAL A 137 4.70 -15.11 -9.97
C VAL A 137 4.85 -14.92 -11.48
N ASP A 138 4.58 -13.73 -12.01
CA ASP A 138 4.78 -13.40 -13.43
C ASP A 138 6.18 -12.82 -13.72
N GLY A 139 7.01 -12.69 -12.68
CA GLY A 139 8.42 -12.33 -12.83
C GLY A 139 8.73 -10.85 -12.63
N ASN A 140 7.78 -10.03 -12.26
CA ASN A 140 7.99 -8.62 -11.94
C ASN A 140 8.65 -8.45 -10.57
N GLN A 141 9.46 -7.39 -10.41
CA GLN A 141 10.11 -7.08 -9.14
C GLN A 141 9.26 -6.12 -8.31
N LEU A 142 9.27 -6.34 -6.99
CA LEU A 142 8.73 -5.42 -5.99
C LEU A 142 9.85 -4.52 -5.48
N TYR A 143 9.70 -3.22 -5.63
CA TYR A 143 10.73 -2.25 -5.27
C TYR A 143 10.38 -1.47 -4.00
N ASP A 144 11.40 -1.26 -3.17
CA ASP A 144 11.40 -0.38 -2.02
C ASP A 144 12.34 0.81 -2.32
N LEU A 145 11.76 1.99 -2.46
CA LEU A 145 12.46 3.24 -2.72
C LEU A 145 12.71 3.93 -1.38
N ARG A 146 13.97 4.04 -0.97
CA ARG A 146 14.36 4.56 0.34
C ARG A 146 14.96 5.94 0.24
N ILE A 147 14.39 6.90 0.96
CA ILE A 147 14.78 8.32 0.97
C ILE A 147 15.00 8.74 2.42
N GLY A 148 16.05 9.53 2.67
CA GLY A 148 16.41 10.02 4.00
C GLY A 148 17.65 9.33 4.57
N ASN A 149 17.81 9.41 5.89
CA ASN A 149 19.01 8.93 6.57
C ASN A 149 18.94 7.40 6.79
N PRO A 150 19.90 6.60 6.25
CA PRO A 150 19.92 5.15 6.46
C PRO A 150 20.13 4.73 7.93
N GLU A 151 20.70 5.63 8.74
CA GLU A 151 20.95 5.40 10.16
C GLU A 151 19.85 6.03 11.05
N ALA A 152 18.76 6.50 10.45
CA ALA A 152 17.65 7.08 11.19
C ALA A 152 17.01 6.06 12.14
N LYS A 153 16.49 6.58 13.25
CA LYS A 153 15.71 5.77 14.21
C LYS A 153 14.22 5.77 13.89
N HIS A 154 13.81 6.69 13.04
CA HIS A 154 12.41 6.90 12.67
C HIS A 154 12.16 6.47 11.25
N HIS A 155 11.09 5.74 11.05
CA HIS A 155 10.77 5.17 9.74
C HIS A 155 9.30 5.36 9.39
N LEU A 156 9.04 5.71 8.13
CA LEU A 156 7.70 5.81 7.56
C LEU A 156 7.57 4.87 6.36
N LEU A 157 6.49 4.10 6.28
CA LEU A 157 6.13 3.35 5.08
C LEU A 157 4.99 4.03 4.34
N VAL A 158 5.17 4.21 3.03
CA VAL A 158 4.15 4.72 2.11
C VAL A 158 4.03 3.77 0.92
N PHE A 159 2.85 3.27 0.65
CA PHE A 159 2.67 2.40 -0.51
C PHE A 159 1.34 2.63 -1.24
N GLY A 160 1.31 2.20 -2.51
CA GLY A 160 0.12 2.23 -3.36
C GLY A 160 0.05 1.01 -4.27
N GLY A 161 -1.02 0.92 -5.05
CA GLY A 161 -1.18 -0.12 -6.06
C GLY A 161 -1.25 -1.53 -5.49
N ILE A 162 -1.75 -1.73 -4.27
CA ILE A 162 -2.01 -3.06 -3.70
C ILE A 162 -3.20 -3.71 -4.40
N HIS A 163 -4.22 -2.93 -4.76
CA HIS A 163 -5.29 -3.36 -5.64
C HIS A 163 -4.98 -2.99 -7.09
N ALA A 164 -5.12 -3.95 -7.98
CA ALA A 164 -4.69 -3.85 -9.36
C ALA A 164 -5.35 -2.71 -10.16
N ARG A 165 -6.66 -2.49 -9.97
CA ARG A 165 -7.44 -1.46 -10.65
C ARG A 165 -7.24 -0.04 -10.10
N GLU A 166 -6.46 0.09 -9.02
CA GLU A 166 -6.20 1.37 -8.34
C GLU A 166 -4.83 1.96 -8.71
N TYR A 167 -4.40 1.77 -9.95
CA TYR A 167 -3.05 2.10 -10.45
C TYR A 167 -2.75 3.61 -10.44
N ILE A 168 -3.73 4.50 -10.31
CA ILE A 168 -3.50 5.94 -10.12
C ILE A 168 -2.73 6.22 -8.82
N THR A 169 -2.87 5.36 -7.80
CA THR A 169 -2.13 5.48 -6.55
C THR A 169 -0.63 5.21 -6.72
N VAL A 170 -0.24 4.42 -7.72
CA VAL A 170 1.17 4.21 -8.07
C VAL A 170 1.82 5.52 -8.51
N GLN A 171 1.14 6.28 -9.39
CA GLN A 171 1.59 7.60 -9.83
C GLN A 171 1.68 8.56 -8.66
N LEU A 172 0.68 8.56 -7.76
CA LEU A 172 0.68 9.41 -6.58
C LEU A 172 1.90 9.15 -5.68
N VAL A 173 2.16 7.89 -5.34
CA VAL A 173 3.29 7.50 -4.46
C VAL A 173 4.64 7.79 -5.13
N MET A 174 4.77 7.53 -6.44
CA MET A 174 5.95 7.94 -7.20
C MET A 174 6.13 9.46 -7.16
N ARG A 175 5.07 10.22 -7.38
CA ARG A 175 5.13 11.68 -7.36
C ARG A 175 5.49 12.23 -5.97
N GLN A 176 5.02 11.60 -4.90
CA GLN A 176 5.41 11.95 -3.53
C GLN A 176 6.91 11.71 -3.29
N SER A 177 7.47 10.60 -3.79
CA SER A 177 8.90 10.31 -3.67
C SER A 177 9.75 11.33 -4.43
N VAL A 178 9.37 11.69 -5.66
CA VAL A 178 10.01 12.74 -6.46
C VAL A 178 9.90 14.10 -5.77
N GLY A 179 8.72 14.45 -5.25
CA GLY A 179 8.48 15.71 -4.56
C GLY A 179 9.37 15.90 -3.34
N LEU A 180 9.55 14.81 -2.57
CA LEU A 180 10.40 14.81 -1.39
C LEU A 180 11.89 15.01 -1.75
N LEU A 181 12.36 14.29 -2.78
CA LEU A 181 13.72 14.46 -3.30
C LEU A 181 13.95 15.88 -3.88
N ALA A 182 12.98 16.40 -4.61
CA ALA A 182 13.03 17.76 -5.16
C ALA A 182 13.09 18.82 -4.03
N ALA A 183 12.27 18.67 -3.01
CA ALA A 183 12.26 19.56 -1.85
C ALA A 183 13.59 19.50 -1.08
N GLN A 184 14.18 18.31 -0.92
CA GLN A 184 15.51 18.15 -0.34
C GLN A 184 16.58 18.88 -1.15
N GLN A 185 16.59 18.73 -2.47
CA GLN A 185 17.56 19.38 -3.37
C GLN A 185 17.43 20.91 -3.36
N LYS A 186 16.21 21.42 -3.33
CA LYS A 186 15.91 22.87 -3.35
C LYS A 186 16.02 23.52 -1.97
N ASN A 187 16.23 22.75 -0.90
CA ASN A 187 16.11 23.18 0.49
C ASN A 187 14.73 23.81 0.81
N ASP A 188 13.69 23.22 0.24
CA ASP A 188 12.33 23.65 0.49
C ASP A 188 11.89 23.31 1.92
N SER A 189 10.93 24.09 2.42
CA SER A 189 10.34 23.86 3.73
C SER A 189 8.94 23.30 3.59
N PHE A 190 8.59 22.41 4.51
CA PHE A 190 7.21 22.12 4.84
C PHE A 190 6.88 22.88 6.12
N ARG A 191 5.99 23.87 6.04
CA ARG A 191 5.72 24.82 7.14
C ARG A 191 7.01 25.47 7.62
N ASP A 192 7.36 25.29 8.89
CA ASP A 192 8.53 25.88 9.53
C ASP A 192 9.77 24.98 9.52
N ALA A 193 9.65 23.72 9.04
CA ALA A 193 10.73 22.74 9.00
C ALA A 193 11.29 22.59 7.57
N LEU A 194 12.61 22.62 7.43
CA LEU A 194 13.24 22.23 6.17
C LEU A 194 13.03 20.72 5.93
N VAL A 195 12.65 20.34 4.74
CA VAL A 195 12.45 18.93 4.38
C VAL A 195 13.72 18.11 4.59
N ARG A 196 14.88 18.65 4.29
CA ARG A 196 16.18 18.00 4.53
C ARG A 196 16.42 17.70 6.02
N ASP A 197 15.94 18.54 6.93
CA ASP A 197 16.13 18.37 8.38
C ASP A 197 15.20 17.27 8.89
N LEU A 198 13.96 17.19 8.37
CA LEU A 198 13.07 16.04 8.63
C LEU A 198 13.70 14.73 8.13
N LEU A 199 14.33 14.74 6.95
CA LEU A 199 15.00 13.58 6.37
C LEU A 199 16.31 13.19 7.08
N ALA A 200 16.92 14.10 7.86
CA ALA A 200 18.09 13.77 8.65
C ALA A 200 17.76 12.82 9.80
N ASP A 201 16.54 12.88 10.35
CA ASP A 201 16.08 12.07 11.47
C ASP A 201 15.17 10.90 11.04
N THR A 202 14.83 10.82 9.76
CA THR A 202 13.90 9.81 9.24
C THR A 202 14.42 9.10 7.99
N GLU A 203 13.99 7.86 7.80
CA GLU A 203 14.06 7.13 6.53
C GLU A 203 12.65 6.75 6.09
N ILE A 204 12.31 7.07 4.84
CA ILE A 204 11.03 6.73 4.25
C ILE A 204 11.22 5.58 3.26
N HIS A 205 10.33 4.61 3.34
CA HIS A 205 10.20 3.49 2.43
C HIS A 205 8.97 3.71 1.54
N PHE A 206 9.18 3.91 0.25
CA PHE A 206 8.10 3.99 -0.72
C PHE A 206 8.00 2.70 -1.52
N ILE A 207 6.81 2.09 -1.53
CA ILE A 207 6.50 0.95 -2.39
C ILE A 207 5.38 1.39 -3.34
N PRO A 208 5.74 2.04 -4.46
CA PRO A 208 4.73 2.65 -5.33
C PRO A 208 3.78 1.63 -5.97
N MET A 209 4.30 0.44 -6.30
CA MET A 209 3.55 -0.59 -7.01
C MET A 209 3.63 -1.92 -6.25
N ALA A 210 2.73 -2.10 -5.28
CA ALA A 210 2.71 -3.28 -4.42
C ALA A 210 2.16 -4.55 -5.11
N ASN A 211 1.46 -4.40 -6.27
CA ASN A 211 0.85 -5.50 -7.03
C ASN A 211 1.13 -5.34 -8.53
N PRO A 212 2.38 -5.48 -8.99
CA PRO A 212 2.72 -5.19 -10.38
C PRO A 212 2.06 -6.14 -11.40
N ASP A 213 1.89 -7.42 -11.07
CA ASP A 213 1.24 -8.38 -11.96
C ASP A 213 -0.25 -8.07 -12.12
N GLY A 214 -0.96 -7.85 -11.01
CA GLY A 214 -2.36 -7.46 -11.06
C GLY A 214 -2.59 -6.15 -11.82
N ILE A 215 -1.74 -5.14 -11.59
CA ILE A 215 -1.80 -3.86 -12.30
C ILE A 215 -1.59 -4.06 -13.81
N SER A 216 -0.66 -4.92 -14.21
CA SER A 216 -0.45 -5.27 -15.63
C SER A 216 -1.68 -5.93 -16.22
N ILE A 217 -2.36 -6.82 -15.49
CA ILE A 217 -3.64 -7.43 -15.91
C ILE A 217 -4.71 -6.35 -16.06
N SER A 218 -4.88 -5.48 -15.06
CA SER A 218 -5.92 -4.44 -15.08
C SER A 218 -5.73 -3.44 -16.23
N GLN A 219 -4.49 -3.03 -16.49
CA GLN A 219 -4.21 -2.02 -17.52
C GLN A 219 -4.08 -2.56 -18.92
N LEU A 220 -3.48 -3.72 -19.10
CA LEU A 220 -3.07 -4.27 -20.40
C LEU A 220 -3.82 -5.57 -20.74
N GLY A 221 -4.63 -6.09 -19.81
CA GLY A 221 -5.32 -7.36 -20.01
C GLY A 221 -4.35 -8.53 -20.12
N MET A 222 -4.65 -9.50 -20.96
CA MET A 222 -3.82 -10.68 -21.19
C MET A 222 -2.45 -10.36 -21.80
N ASP A 223 -2.33 -9.24 -22.50
CA ASP A 223 -1.05 -8.78 -23.09
C ASP A 223 -0.05 -8.28 -22.04
N GLY A 224 -0.53 -7.91 -20.85
CA GLY A 224 0.30 -7.51 -19.73
C GLY A 224 0.93 -8.67 -18.95
N ILE A 225 0.63 -9.92 -19.31
CA ILE A 225 1.10 -11.13 -18.63
C ILE A 225 2.28 -11.73 -19.39
N HIS A 226 3.38 -11.98 -18.72
CA HIS A 226 4.62 -12.47 -19.34
C HIS A 226 4.58 -13.97 -19.54
N THR A 227 4.09 -14.75 -18.57
CA THR A 227 4.17 -16.22 -18.57
C THR A 227 2.84 -16.87 -18.97
N GLU A 228 2.93 -18.00 -19.69
CA GLU A 228 1.72 -18.77 -20.06
C GLU A 228 1.05 -19.38 -18.82
N ALA A 229 1.81 -19.72 -17.80
CA ALA A 229 1.26 -20.25 -16.54
C ALA A 229 0.32 -19.23 -15.86
N VAL A 230 0.70 -17.95 -15.82
CA VAL A 230 -0.16 -16.90 -15.27
C VAL A 230 -1.36 -16.63 -16.19
N ARG A 231 -1.17 -16.65 -17.53
CA ARG A 231 -2.30 -16.53 -18.47
C ARG A 231 -3.34 -17.63 -18.24
N GLU A 232 -2.90 -18.86 -18.04
CA GLU A 232 -3.79 -19.98 -17.76
C GLU A 232 -4.49 -19.80 -16.39
N THR A 233 -3.78 -19.33 -15.39
CA THR A 233 -4.35 -19.01 -14.07
C THR A 233 -5.47 -17.98 -14.20
N VAL A 234 -5.25 -16.89 -14.94
CA VAL A 234 -6.25 -15.83 -15.14
C VAL A 234 -7.47 -16.36 -15.93
N ARG A 235 -7.28 -17.21 -16.96
CA ARG A 235 -8.38 -17.89 -17.66
C ARG A 235 -9.23 -18.74 -16.70
N ASN A 236 -8.58 -19.52 -15.86
CA ASN A 236 -9.23 -20.39 -14.88
C ASN A 236 -9.99 -19.61 -13.82
N ILE A 237 -9.43 -18.48 -13.36
CA ILE A 237 -10.11 -17.58 -12.43
C ILE A 237 -11.38 -17.00 -13.08
N ALA A 238 -11.28 -16.46 -14.30
CA ALA A 238 -12.44 -15.93 -15.00
C ALA A 238 -13.55 -16.98 -15.21
N ALA A 239 -13.17 -18.22 -15.54
CA ALA A 239 -14.11 -19.32 -15.65
C ALA A 239 -14.80 -19.66 -14.33
N LYS A 240 -14.08 -19.68 -13.21
CA LYS A 240 -14.63 -19.89 -11.86
C LYS A 240 -15.55 -18.75 -11.43
N ASP A 241 -15.20 -17.50 -11.76
CA ASP A 241 -16.04 -16.32 -11.55
C ASP A 241 -17.29 -16.31 -12.45
N GLY A 242 -17.41 -17.24 -13.39
CA GLY A 242 -18.48 -17.29 -14.38
C GLY A 242 -18.44 -16.10 -15.35
N LYS A 243 -17.25 -15.57 -15.62
CA LYS A 243 -17.00 -14.41 -16.46
C LYS A 243 -16.27 -14.77 -17.74
N GLN A 244 -16.49 -13.96 -18.78
CA GLN A 244 -15.68 -13.99 -19.99
C GLN A 244 -14.49 -13.02 -19.82
N LEU A 245 -13.36 -13.37 -20.43
CA LEU A 245 -12.16 -12.53 -20.45
C LEU A 245 -12.35 -11.33 -21.40
N THR A 246 -13.22 -10.42 -21.00
CA THR A 246 -13.41 -9.16 -21.70
C THR A 246 -12.48 -8.10 -21.14
N THR A 247 -12.20 -7.06 -21.94
CA THR A 247 -11.45 -5.88 -21.46
C THR A 247 -12.10 -5.30 -20.21
N GLY A 248 -13.42 -5.20 -20.14
CA GLY A 248 -14.13 -4.66 -18.98
C GLY A 248 -13.96 -5.51 -17.72
N TYR A 249 -13.95 -6.84 -17.84
CA TYR A 249 -13.67 -7.72 -16.69
C TYR A 249 -12.24 -7.55 -16.18
N LEU A 250 -11.25 -7.53 -17.10
CA LEU A 250 -9.84 -7.39 -16.73
C LEU A 250 -9.53 -6.00 -16.18
N GLN A 251 -10.15 -4.94 -16.68
CA GLN A 251 -10.01 -3.58 -16.12
C GLN A 251 -10.51 -3.49 -14.67
N GLN A 252 -11.49 -4.31 -14.30
CA GLN A 252 -12.00 -4.39 -12.93
C GLN A 252 -11.20 -5.33 -12.01
N TRP A 253 -10.14 -5.95 -12.52
CA TRP A 253 -9.28 -6.84 -11.73
C TRP A 253 -8.69 -6.11 -10.54
N LYS A 254 -8.93 -6.61 -9.33
CA LYS A 254 -8.47 -6.04 -8.06
C LYS A 254 -7.35 -6.86 -7.43
N SER A 255 -7.43 -8.18 -7.57
CA SER A 255 -6.54 -9.17 -6.98
C SER A 255 -5.13 -9.13 -7.61
N ASN A 256 -4.20 -9.91 -7.07
CA ASN A 256 -2.94 -10.21 -7.75
C ASN A 256 -3.13 -11.25 -8.88
N ALA A 257 -2.05 -11.71 -9.50
CA ALA A 257 -2.11 -12.67 -10.61
C ALA A 257 -2.63 -14.06 -10.20
N ASN A 258 -2.53 -14.42 -8.92
CA ASN A 258 -3.08 -15.65 -8.35
C ASN A 258 -4.58 -15.53 -7.99
N GLY A 259 -5.17 -14.36 -8.19
CA GLY A 259 -6.57 -14.11 -7.84
C GLY A 259 -6.81 -13.95 -6.34
N VAL A 260 -5.83 -13.43 -5.60
CA VAL A 260 -5.93 -13.12 -4.19
C VAL A 260 -6.04 -11.61 -4.00
N ASP A 261 -7.07 -11.15 -3.29
CA ASP A 261 -7.18 -9.78 -2.82
C ASP A 261 -6.12 -9.54 -1.73
N LEU A 262 -5.04 -8.87 -2.11
CA LEU A 262 -3.88 -8.67 -1.23
C LEU A 262 -4.25 -7.91 0.05
N ASN A 263 -5.24 -7.02 -0.01
CA ASN A 263 -5.73 -6.29 1.17
C ASN A 263 -6.77 -7.09 1.98
N ARG A 264 -6.84 -8.41 1.75
CA ARG A 264 -7.53 -9.42 2.56
C ARG A 264 -6.59 -10.56 2.97
N ASN A 265 -5.28 -10.40 2.72
CA ASN A 265 -4.29 -11.45 2.91
C ASN A 265 -3.33 -11.19 4.09
N PHE A 266 -3.76 -10.42 5.12
CA PHE A 266 -2.98 -10.16 6.35
C PHE A 266 -3.65 -10.78 7.58
N ASP A 267 -2.86 -11.15 8.60
CA ASP A 267 -3.33 -11.78 9.85
C ASP A 267 -4.00 -10.76 10.79
N ALA A 268 -5.12 -10.20 10.36
CA ALA A 268 -5.96 -9.31 11.14
C ALA A 268 -7.41 -9.81 11.10
N LEU A 269 -7.78 -10.69 11.99
CA LEU A 269 -9.05 -11.41 11.99
C LEU A 269 -9.28 -12.21 10.68
N TRP A 270 -8.20 -12.65 10.03
CA TRP A 270 -8.24 -13.33 8.75
C TRP A 270 -9.11 -14.61 8.80
N GLU A 271 -9.00 -15.40 9.87
CA GLU A 271 -9.82 -16.61 10.06
C GLU A 271 -11.32 -16.30 10.08
N SER A 272 -11.68 -15.15 10.65
CA SER A 272 -13.08 -14.73 10.80
C SER A 272 -13.65 -14.07 9.54
N TYR A 273 -12.80 -13.62 8.64
CA TYR A 273 -13.22 -13.01 7.39
C TYR A 273 -13.77 -14.08 6.44
N ASN A 274 -15.01 -13.90 6.01
CA ASN A 274 -15.63 -14.78 5.02
C ASN A 274 -15.74 -14.04 3.68
N ASP A 275 -14.93 -14.44 2.72
CA ASP A 275 -14.93 -13.89 1.36
C ASP A 275 -16.13 -14.37 0.51
N HIS A 276 -16.90 -15.36 1.02
CA HIS A 276 -18.04 -15.98 0.34
C HIS A 276 -17.72 -16.66 -1.01
N LEU A 277 -16.46 -16.69 -1.41
CA LEU A 277 -16.00 -17.19 -2.72
C LEU A 277 -15.46 -18.62 -2.62
N GLY A 278 -14.53 -18.84 -1.70
CA GLY A 278 -13.86 -20.13 -1.50
C GLY A 278 -12.94 -20.53 -2.65
N HIS A 279 -12.63 -19.62 -3.59
CA HIS A 279 -11.73 -19.83 -4.73
C HIS A 279 -11.07 -18.53 -5.15
N ALA A 280 -9.90 -18.65 -5.81
CA ALA A 280 -9.21 -17.53 -6.43
C ALA A 280 -10.15 -16.77 -7.39
N SER A 281 -10.21 -15.45 -7.26
CA SER A 281 -11.13 -14.57 -7.98
C SER A 281 -10.46 -13.24 -8.34
N ALA A 282 -11.05 -12.52 -9.28
CA ALA A 282 -10.61 -11.18 -9.64
C ALA A 282 -10.76 -10.17 -8.48
N ASP A 283 -11.55 -10.49 -7.46
CA ASP A 283 -11.83 -9.60 -6.33
C ASP A 283 -12.20 -10.42 -5.07
N HIS A 284 -11.90 -9.88 -3.88
CA HIS A 284 -12.33 -10.33 -2.53
C HIS A 284 -11.77 -11.66 -1.99
N TYR A 285 -11.18 -12.54 -2.79
CA TYR A 285 -10.63 -13.79 -2.26
C TYR A 285 -9.43 -13.56 -1.36
N LYS A 286 -9.51 -14.07 -0.12
CA LYS A 286 -8.49 -13.82 0.92
C LYS A 286 -7.23 -14.69 0.85
N GLY A 287 -7.19 -15.64 -0.10
CA GLY A 287 -6.11 -16.61 -0.18
C GLY A 287 -6.33 -17.85 0.70
N THR A 288 -5.33 -18.72 0.77
CA THR A 288 -5.37 -19.99 1.51
C THR A 288 -4.86 -19.87 2.95
N ALA A 289 -4.07 -18.83 3.22
CA ALA A 289 -3.53 -18.48 4.53
C ALA A 289 -3.20 -16.97 4.54
N PRO A 290 -3.07 -16.34 5.72
CA PRO A 290 -2.51 -15.00 5.80
C PRO A 290 -1.10 -14.96 5.20
N GLU A 291 -0.81 -13.89 4.47
CA GLU A 291 0.52 -13.66 3.86
C GLU A 291 0.99 -14.80 2.94
N CYS A 292 0.05 -15.51 2.31
CA CYS A 292 0.40 -16.59 1.38
C CYS A 292 0.94 -16.09 0.04
N GLU A 293 0.70 -14.82 -0.29
CA GLU A 293 1.17 -14.20 -1.52
C GLU A 293 2.51 -13.49 -1.30
N ILE A 294 3.37 -13.49 -2.34
CA ILE A 294 4.69 -12.87 -2.24
C ILE A 294 4.60 -11.37 -1.95
N GLU A 295 3.60 -10.70 -2.50
CA GLU A 295 3.38 -9.27 -2.36
C GLU A 295 2.99 -8.90 -0.91
N SER A 296 1.99 -9.56 -0.35
CA SER A 296 1.57 -9.33 1.04
C SER A 296 2.65 -9.74 2.03
N LYS A 297 3.34 -10.87 1.76
CA LYS A 297 4.47 -11.35 2.56
C LYS A 297 5.63 -10.35 2.55
N ALA A 298 5.98 -9.79 1.40
CA ALA A 298 7.06 -8.81 1.26
C ALA A 298 6.78 -7.53 2.09
N LEU A 299 5.54 -7.02 2.04
CA LEU A 299 5.11 -5.88 2.88
C LEU A 299 5.18 -6.23 4.37
N ALA A 300 4.68 -7.41 4.76
CA ALA A 300 4.68 -7.85 6.15
C ALA A 300 6.10 -8.06 6.70
N ASP A 301 6.97 -8.72 5.94
CA ASP A 301 8.36 -8.96 6.32
C ASP A 301 9.16 -7.65 6.43
N LEU A 302 8.95 -6.71 5.51
CA LEU A 302 9.53 -5.37 5.59
C LEU A 302 9.09 -4.67 6.87
N THR A 303 7.79 -4.68 7.15
CA THR A 303 7.21 -4.03 8.33
C THR A 303 7.72 -4.62 9.65
N ARG A 304 7.89 -5.94 9.72
CA ARG A 304 8.48 -6.61 10.89
C ARG A 304 9.94 -6.23 11.10
N ARG A 305 10.70 -6.09 9.99
CA ARG A 305 12.13 -5.80 10.04
C ARG A 305 12.43 -4.35 10.39
N ILE A 306 11.72 -3.40 9.79
CA ILE A 306 12.03 -1.96 9.90
C ILE A 306 11.40 -1.31 11.12
N GLN A 307 10.25 -1.82 11.61
CA GLN A 307 9.57 -1.25 12.78
C GLN A 307 9.13 0.22 12.58
N PHE A 308 8.32 0.45 11.55
CA PHE A 308 7.83 1.77 11.18
C PHE A 308 7.11 2.51 12.32
N ASP A 309 7.29 3.83 12.41
CA ASP A 309 6.56 4.70 13.33
C ASP A 309 5.13 4.97 12.84
N ALA A 310 4.92 4.99 11.53
CA ALA A 310 3.61 5.09 10.89
C ALA A 310 3.60 4.41 9.52
N THR A 311 2.39 4.10 9.01
CA THR A 311 2.22 3.62 7.64
C THR A 311 1.03 4.29 6.95
N LEU A 312 1.22 4.61 5.66
CA LEU A 312 0.21 5.19 4.78
C LEU A 312 -0.01 4.28 3.58
N SER A 313 -1.21 3.74 3.44
CA SER A 313 -1.59 2.97 2.25
C SER A 313 -2.58 3.75 1.39
N TYR A 314 -2.19 4.00 0.14
CA TYR A 314 -3.04 4.69 -0.82
C TYR A 314 -3.88 3.71 -1.62
N HIS A 315 -5.16 3.98 -1.61
CA HIS A 315 -6.23 3.26 -2.31
C HIS A 315 -7.08 4.21 -3.14
N THR A 316 -8.02 3.69 -3.87
CA THR A 316 -9.15 4.38 -4.47
C THR A 316 -10.42 3.58 -4.23
N GLN A 317 -11.56 4.22 -3.97
CA GLN A 317 -11.90 5.63 -4.09
C GLN A 317 -12.90 6.02 -2.99
N GLY A 318 -13.14 7.32 -2.81
CA GLY A 318 -14.21 7.79 -1.91
C GLY A 318 -13.84 9.00 -1.07
N GLU A 319 -12.62 9.56 -1.21
CA GLU A 319 -12.13 10.70 -0.43
C GLU A 319 -12.30 10.45 1.08
N VAL A 320 -11.88 9.27 1.54
CA VAL A 320 -12.04 8.75 2.90
C VAL A 320 -10.71 8.33 3.48
N ILE A 321 -10.56 8.50 4.78
CA ILE A 321 -9.39 8.04 5.56
C ILE A 321 -9.87 7.04 6.59
N TYR A 322 -9.58 5.75 6.37
CA TYR A 322 -9.84 4.72 7.37
C TYR A 322 -8.66 4.63 8.34
N TRP A 323 -8.97 4.76 9.64
CA TRP A 323 -7.93 4.84 10.68
C TRP A 323 -8.15 3.91 11.86
N ASN A 324 -9.35 3.38 12.05
CA ASN A 324 -9.70 2.59 13.22
C ASN A 324 -9.71 1.08 12.92
N PHE A 325 -9.22 0.29 13.88
CA PHE A 325 -9.37 -1.17 13.92
C PHE A 325 -9.55 -1.66 15.37
N GLY A 326 -10.29 -0.91 16.18
CA GLY A 326 -10.57 -1.27 17.57
C GLY A 326 -9.40 -1.07 18.54
N GLN A 327 -8.32 -0.38 18.12
CA GLN A 327 -7.22 -0.01 19.00
C GLN A 327 -7.67 1.00 20.08
N GLU A 328 -7.01 0.97 21.23
CA GLU A 328 -7.31 1.78 22.40
C GLU A 328 -6.08 2.58 22.87
N GLY A 329 -6.27 3.47 23.85
CA GLY A 329 -5.18 4.22 24.51
C GLY A 329 -4.36 5.08 23.56
N ALA A 330 -3.05 5.14 23.79
CA ALA A 330 -2.14 5.98 23.02
C ALA A 330 -2.12 5.66 21.52
N LEU A 331 -2.20 4.38 21.13
CA LEU A 331 -2.24 3.99 19.72
C LEU A 331 -3.47 4.55 19.00
N ARG A 332 -4.63 4.51 19.67
CA ARG A 332 -5.86 5.10 19.13
C ARG A 332 -5.73 6.61 18.97
N ASP A 333 -5.21 7.28 20.01
CA ASP A 333 -5.12 8.74 20.01
C ASP A 333 -4.13 9.25 18.94
N MET A 334 -2.98 8.59 18.79
CA MET A 334 -2.00 8.90 17.74
C MET A 334 -2.55 8.63 16.34
N THR A 335 -3.21 7.48 16.13
CA THR A 335 -3.78 7.16 14.81
C THR A 335 -4.89 8.14 14.45
N LEU A 336 -5.73 8.53 15.41
CA LEU A 336 -6.77 9.55 15.20
C LEU A 336 -6.17 10.93 14.92
N ALA A 337 -5.10 11.31 15.62
CA ALA A 337 -4.41 12.58 15.36
C ALA A 337 -3.84 12.61 13.95
N LEU A 338 -3.17 11.53 13.51
CA LEU A 338 -2.66 11.40 12.15
C LEU A 338 -3.79 11.48 11.12
N ALA A 339 -4.92 10.79 11.33
CA ALA A 339 -6.07 10.84 10.44
C ALA A 339 -6.68 12.25 10.34
N LYS A 340 -6.80 12.97 11.46
CA LYS A 340 -7.31 14.36 11.48
C LYS A 340 -6.38 15.30 10.73
N ARG A 341 -5.08 15.21 10.94
CA ARG A 341 -4.10 16.05 10.22
C ARG A 341 -4.09 15.74 8.72
N THR A 342 -4.21 14.47 8.34
CA THR A 342 -4.38 14.07 6.94
C THR A 342 -5.67 14.66 6.36
N ALA A 343 -6.78 14.61 7.09
CA ALA A 343 -8.07 15.17 6.66
C ALA A 343 -8.01 16.71 6.48
N GLU A 344 -7.30 17.43 7.35
CA GLU A 344 -7.09 18.87 7.23
C GLU A 344 -6.36 19.24 5.93
N LEU A 345 -5.43 18.41 5.46
CA LEU A 345 -4.68 18.64 4.22
C LEU A 345 -5.46 18.23 2.98
N THR A 346 -6.10 17.08 3.04
CA THR A 346 -6.72 16.46 1.86
C THR A 346 -8.16 16.91 1.63
N GLY A 347 -8.85 17.35 2.67
CA GLY A 347 -10.29 17.53 2.68
C GLY A 347 -11.08 16.21 2.79
N TYR A 348 -10.41 15.06 2.88
CA TYR A 348 -11.06 13.76 2.95
C TYR A 348 -11.68 13.50 4.32
N ARG A 349 -12.73 12.69 4.35
CA ARG A 349 -13.49 12.41 5.57
C ARG A 349 -12.80 11.28 6.38
N PRO A 350 -12.41 11.52 7.65
CA PRO A 350 -11.95 10.43 8.51
C PRO A 350 -13.10 9.50 8.84
N ASP A 351 -12.92 8.19 8.63
CA ASP A 351 -13.90 7.17 9.00
C ASP A 351 -13.30 6.22 10.05
N GLY A 352 -13.91 6.24 11.22
CA GLY A 352 -13.55 5.38 12.34
C GLY A 352 -14.52 4.20 12.54
N ASN A 353 -15.46 3.98 11.64
CA ASN A 353 -16.37 2.84 11.73
C ASN A 353 -15.61 1.55 11.42
N PHE A 354 -15.34 0.79 12.47
CA PHE A 354 -14.78 -0.54 12.35
C PHE A 354 -15.92 -1.55 12.17
N GLN A 355 -15.92 -2.22 11.02
CA GLN A 355 -16.82 -3.34 10.75
C GLN A 355 -15.98 -4.59 10.55
N ALA A 356 -16.33 -5.67 11.26
CA ALA A 356 -15.62 -6.94 11.17
C ALA A 356 -15.64 -7.57 9.75
N LEU A 357 -16.53 -7.08 8.88
CA LEU A 357 -16.62 -7.51 7.48
C LEU A 357 -15.45 -7.02 6.61
N ASP A 358 -14.81 -5.92 7.01
CA ASP A 358 -13.72 -5.29 6.23
C ASP A 358 -12.34 -5.55 6.87
N THR A 359 -12.13 -6.74 7.38
CA THR A 359 -10.90 -7.15 8.07
C THR A 359 -9.86 -7.74 7.14
N ALA A 360 -8.73 -8.14 7.71
CA ALA A 360 -7.61 -8.81 7.05
C ALA A 360 -6.83 -7.92 6.05
N GLY A 361 -6.98 -6.60 6.15
CA GLY A 361 -6.19 -5.63 5.41
C GLY A 361 -4.84 -5.31 6.08
N TYR A 362 -3.93 -4.69 5.31
CA TYR A 362 -2.62 -4.29 5.81
C TYR A 362 -2.72 -3.32 7.01
N LYS A 363 -3.53 -2.26 6.89
CA LYS A 363 -3.74 -1.28 7.97
C LYS A 363 -4.20 -1.97 9.26
N ASP A 364 -5.14 -2.90 9.14
CA ASP A 364 -5.72 -3.62 10.28
C ASP A 364 -4.66 -4.46 10.99
N TRP A 365 -3.83 -5.15 10.23
CA TRP A 365 -2.70 -5.93 10.72
C TRP A 365 -1.61 -5.04 11.35
N ALA A 366 -1.24 -3.95 10.69
CA ALA A 366 -0.23 -3.03 11.21
C ALA A 366 -0.66 -2.40 12.55
N ILE A 367 -1.94 -2.05 12.70
CA ILE A 367 -2.50 -1.56 13.96
C ILE A 367 -2.53 -2.68 15.01
N SER A 368 -3.19 -3.80 14.70
CA SER A 368 -3.54 -4.81 15.72
C SER A 368 -2.41 -5.73 16.12
N LYS A 369 -1.46 -6.01 15.23
CA LYS A 369 -0.35 -6.95 15.46
C LYS A 369 0.99 -6.24 15.66
N MET A 370 1.16 -5.07 15.02
CA MET A 370 2.44 -4.38 15.03
C MET A 370 2.46 -3.13 15.90
N GLY A 371 1.29 -2.67 16.39
CA GLY A 371 1.18 -1.47 17.22
C GLY A 371 1.54 -0.18 16.47
N ILE A 372 1.34 -0.13 15.16
CA ILE A 372 1.75 0.97 14.29
C ILE A 372 0.53 1.83 13.94
N PRO A 373 0.55 3.15 14.21
CA PRO A 373 -0.43 4.08 13.64
C PRO A 373 -0.47 3.97 12.12
N SER A 374 -1.60 3.54 11.56
CA SER A 374 -1.72 3.22 10.13
C SER A 374 -2.99 3.78 9.54
N LEU A 375 -2.88 4.33 8.32
CA LEU A 375 -4.02 4.85 7.57
C LEU A 375 -4.20 4.12 6.24
N THR A 376 -5.47 3.91 5.85
CA THR A 376 -5.85 3.68 4.46
C THR A 376 -6.48 4.95 3.93
N ILE A 377 -5.91 5.53 2.86
CA ILE A 377 -6.33 6.78 2.26
C ILE A 377 -6.95 6.47 0.90
N GLU A 378 -8.26 6.61 0.80
CA GLU A 378 -9.04 6.38 -0.43
C GLU A 378 -9.10 7.66 -1.26
N ALA A 379 -8.18 7.81 -2.20
CA ALA A 379 -8.05 9.00 -3.02
C ALA A 379 -9.01 8.99 -4.23
N GLY A 380 -9.47 10.18 -4.61
CA GLY A 380 -10.34 10.35 -5.77
C GLY A 380 -11.77 9.84 -5.56
N HIS A 381 -12.59 9.98 -6.58
CA HIS A 381 -14.02 9.66 -6.53
C HIS A 381 -14.56 9.07 -7.84
N GLY A 382 -15.81 8.62 -7.81
CA GLY A 382 -16.51 8.03 -8.99
C GLY A 382 -16.47 6.51 -8.98
N GLY A 383 -15.81 5.91 -9.96
CA GLY A 383 -15.68 4.46 -10.07
C GLY A 383 -14.21 4.01 -10.09
N ASN A 384 -13.97 2.71 -9.98
CA ASN A 384 -12.65 2.12 -10.19
C ASN A 384 -12.60 1.44 -11.58
N PRO A 385 -11.50 1.60 -12.34
CA PRO A 385 -10.38 2.52 -12.09
C PRO A 385 -10.82 3.98 -12.05
N VAL A 386 -10.21 4.77 -11.16
CA VAL A 386 -10.45 6.22 -11.11
C VAL A 386 -9.97 6.88 -12.41
N ASP A 387 -10.74 7.86 -12.90
CA ASP A 387 -10.40 8.61 -14.11
C ASP A 387 -9.03 9.28 -13.95
N PRO A 388 -8.05 9.00 -14.83
CA PRO A 388 -6.72 9.62 -14.79
C PRO A 388 -6.74 11.14 -14.79
N ALA A 389 -7.78 11.79 -15.30
CA ALA A 389 -7.96 13.24 -15.26
C ALA A 389 -8.00 13.80 -13.81
N GLN A 390 -8.29 12.96 -12.81
CA GLN A 390 -8.27 13.35 -11.41
C GLN A 390 -6.85 13.41 -10.80
N MET A 391 -5.81 12.98 -11.51
CA MET A 391 -4.45 12.91 -10.95
C MET A 391 -3.98 14.26 -10.38
N GLU A 392 -4.27 15.36 -11.06
CA GLU A 392 -3.85 16.70 -10.60
C GLU A 392 -4.60 17.17 -9.35
N SER A 393 -5.88 16.83 -9.18
CA SER A 393 -6.61 17.09 -7.93
C SER A 393 -6.08 16.22 -6.81
N ILE A 394 -5.97 14.91 -7.05
CA ILE A 394 -5.43 13.94 -6.09
C ILE A 394 -4.02 14.36 -5.62
N TRP A 395 -3.16 14.79 -6.54
CA TRP A 395 -1.83 15.29 -6.19
C TRP A 395 -1.89 16.51 -5.27
N ARG A 396 -2.64 17.56 -5.65
CA ARG A 396 -2.76 18.78 -4.84
C ARG A 396 -3.27 18.51 -3.44
N GLU A 397 -4.19 17.56 -3.28
CA GLU A 397 -4.77 17.15 -2.02
C GLU A 397 -3.77 16.36 -1.15
N ASN A 398 -2.91 15.54 -1.76
CA ASN A 398 -2.11 14.56 -1.03
C ASN A 398 -0.60 14.86 -0.98
N LYS A 399 -0.09 15.86 -1.70
CA LYS A 399 1.36 16.15 -1.79
C LYS A 399 2.01 16.45 -0.44
N ASP A 400 1.26 17.03 0.48
CA ASP A 400 1.74 17.46 1.77
C ASP A 400 1.54 16.43 2.90
N VAL A 401 0.91 15.28 2.61
CA VAL A 401 0.63 14.23 3.61
C VAL A 401 1.91 13.58 4.13
N VAL A 402 2.86 13.27 3.24
CA VAL A 402 4.14 12.66 3.63
C VAL A 402 4.97 13.61 4.51
N PRO A 403 5.31 14.84 4.09
CA PRO A 403 6.09 15.74 4.94
C PRO A 403 5.37 16.09 6.26
N MET A 404 4.05 16.18 6.29
CA MET A 404 3.28 16.33 7.52
C MET A 404 3.46 15.13 8.46
N THR A 405 3.41 13.90 7.93
CA THR A 405 3.60 12.69 8.74
C THR A 405 5.01 12.62 9.31
N LEU A 406 6.04 12.99 8.52
CA LEU A 406 7.42 13.08 8.99
C LEU A 406 7.57 14.10 10.13
N GLU A 407 6.94 15.28 9.99
CA GLU A 407 6.92 16.30 11.05
C GLU A 407 6.33 15.73 12.34
N MET A 408 5.20 15.02 12.29
CA MET A 408 4.58 14.39 13.45
C MET A 408 5.47 13.31 14.08
N ILE A 409 6.16 12.51 13.27
CA ILE A 409 7.09 11.48 13.75
C ILE A 409 8.28 12.14 14.47
N VAL A 410 8.94 13.10 13.84
CA VAL A 410 10.10 13.79 14.43
C VAL A 410 9.75 14.51 15.73
N LYS A 411 8.52 15.06 15.85
CA LYS A 411 8.00 15.66 17.06
C LYS A 411 7.58 14.64 18.14
N GLY A 412 7.59 13.35 17.85
CA GLY A 412 7.13 12.30 18.74
C GLY A 412 5.61 12.24 18.93
N GLU A 413 4.86 12.94 18.07
CA GLU A 413 3.38 12.95 18.10
C GLU A 413 2.79 11.63 17.54
N VAL A 414 3.55 10.94 16.70
CA VAL A 414 3.19 9.63 16.11
C VAL A 414 4.40 8.72 16.15
N HIS A 415 4.24 7.55 16.76
CA HIS A 415 5.26 6.51 16.82
C HIS A 415 4.61 5.15 17.08
N ARG A 416 5.34 4.09 16.79
CA ARG A 416 4.95 2.72 17.11
C ARG A 416 4.85 2.52 18.62
N ILE A 417 3.82 1.82 19.08
CA ILE A 417 3.72 1.32 20.44
C ILE A 417 4.46 -0.02 20.51
N ASN A 418 5.62 -0.03 21.18
CA ASN A 418 6.24 -1.30 21.53
C ASN A 418 5.42 -1.92 22.66
N GLU A 419 4.85 -3.11 22.45
CA GLU A 419 4.29 -3.86 23.57
C GLU A 419 5.39 -4.07 24.60
N THR A 420 5.25 -3.42 25.75
CA THR A 420 6.02 -3.80 26.93
C THR A 420 5.60 -5.23 27.25
N LYS A 421 6.50 -6.19 27.00
CA LYS A 421 6.37 -7.60 27.38
C LYS A 421 6.15 -7.77 28.86
#